data_fe53f2448533fd584e22369d96fe0a14
#
_entry.id   fe53f2448533fd584e22369d96fe0a14
#
_cell.length_a   1.000
_cell.length_b   1.000
_cell.length_c   1.000
_cell.angle_alpha   90.00
_cell.angle_beta   90.00
_cell.angle_gamma   90.00
#
_symmetry.space_group_name_H-M   'P 1'
#
loop_
_entity.id
_entity.type
_entity.pdbx_description
1 polymer ?
#
loop_
_entity_poly.entity_id
_entity_poly.type
_entity_poly.pdbx_seq_one_letter_code
_entity_poly.pdbx_strand_id
1 'polypeptide(L)'
;MSALATAEPWDLVAVNYAAESLPYLEAFAREALRLAALPPRPRIADIAAGPGTLSLLAAADGARVSAIDLSPRMVDEFRARSGAGGMAGAVDVRVGDGQQLPFETAAYDGAFSMFGLMFFPDRAAGLREMKRVLKPGGRAVVASWIPFDGPFSALFQAASEIVPGLPAGGGFALSDEESIVREMSEAGLANVAVHRVAQELKAPSFDAFWNSMERTNAPLVLLKHRVGAERWQTMGPKIRERVAATLGEGPLTLGRGAFLGIGIA
;
A
#
# COMPACT_ATOMS: atom_id res chain seq x y z
N MET A 1 2.79 -10.34 15.81
CA MET A 1 3.15 -10.00 14.42
C MET A 1 1.85 -9.79 13.65
N SER A 2 1.70 -8.72 12.90
CA SER A 2 0.48 -8.47 12.10
C SER A 2 0.30 -9.57 11.05
N ALA A 3 -0.93 -10.03 10.84
CA ALA A 3 -1.22 -11.01 9.80
C ALA A 3 -0.92 -10.47 8.38
N LEU A 4 -0.86 -9.15 8.22
CA LEU A 4 -0.53 -8.47 6.96
C LEU A 4 0.99 -8.30 6.72
N ALA A 5 1.82 -8.75 7.66
CA ALA A 5 3.27 -8.71 7.54
C ALA A 5 3.89 -9.90 6.78
N THR A 6 3.05 -10.75 6.19
CA THR A 6 3.46 -11.94 5.42
C THR A 6 2.99 -11.84 3.97
N ALA A 7 3.51 -12.68 3.09
CA ALA A 7 3.09 -12.70 1.67
C ALA A 7 1.64 -13.18 1.46
N GLU A 8 1.14 -14.09 2.32
CA GLU A 8 -0.15 -14.79 2.14
C GLU A 8 -1.33 -13.85 1.81
N PRO A 9 -1.64 -12.79 2.60
CA PRO A 9 -2.79 -11.93 2.30
C PRO A 9 -2.66 -11.20 0.97
N TRP A 10 -1.44 -10.87 0.57
CA TRP A 10 -1.14 -10.18 -0.69
C TRP A 10 -1.18 -11.11 -1.89
N ASP A 11 -0.73 -12.36 -1.73
CA ASP A 11 -0.88 -13.41 -2.74
C ASP A 11 -2.35 -13.69 -3.03
N LEU A 12 -3.21 -13.72 -2.00
CA LEU A 12 -4.63 -13.97 -2.15
C LEU A 12 -5.38 -12.91 -2.96
N VAL A 13 -4.94 -11.67 -2.91
CA VAL A 13 -5.62 -10.54 -3.58
C VAL A 13 -4.97 -10.10 -4.88
N ALA A 14 -3.75 -10.51 -5.19
CA ALA A 14 -2.87 -9.89 -6.19
C ALA A 14 -3.57 -9.58 -7.53
N VAL A 15 -4.24 -10.55 -8.14
CA VAL A 15 -4.92 -10.42 -9.44
C VAL A 15 -6.03 -9.37 -9.37
N ASN A 16 -6.95 -9.50 -8.41
CA ASN A 16 -8.07 -8.58 -8.28
C ASN A 16 -7.62 -7.20 -7.80
N TYR A 17 -6.61 -7.14 -6.94
CA TYR A 17 -6.01 -5.89 -6.49
C TYR A 17 -5.39 -5.13 -7.68
N ALA A 18 -4.67 -5.82 -8.56
CA ALA A 18 -4.11 -5.23 -9.77
C ALA A 18 -5.19 -4.74 -10.74
N ALA A 19 -6.33 -5.43 -10.84
CA ALA A 19 -7.41 -5.08 -11.74
C ALA A 19 -8.29 -3.92 -11.21
N GLU A 20 -8.59 -3.89 -9.91
CA GLU A 20 -9.65 -3.03 -9.36
C GLU A 20 -9.12 -1.89 -8.47
N SER A 21 -7.98 -2.06 -7.76
CA SER A 21 -7.52 -1.08 -6.78
C SER A 21 -6.58 -0.01 -7.37
N LEU A 22 -5.89 -0.33 -8.46
CA LEU A 22 -4.83 0.54 -8.97
C LEU A 22 -5.31 1.89 -9.49
N PRO A 23 -6.46 2.02 -10.19
CA PRO A 23 -6.93 3.34 -10.65
C PRO A 23 -7.09 4.33 -9.50
N TYR A 24 -7.52 3.84 -8.35
CA TYR A 24 -7.63 4.65 -7.14
C TYR A 24 -6.26 4.99 -6.52
N LEU A 25 -5.35 4.02 -6.46
CA LEU A 25 -4.02 4.18 -5.85
C LEU A 25 -3.08 5.03 -6.72
N GLU A 26 -3.31 5.09 -8.01
CA GLU A 26 -2.49 5.85 -8.97
C GLU A 26 -2.41 7.33 -8.62
N ALA A 27 -3.48 7.93 -8.12
CA ALA A 27 -3.50 9.34 -7.73
C ALA A 27 -2.51 9.63 -6.59
N PHE A 28 -2.40 8.73 -5.60
CA PHE A 28 -1.41 8.86 -4.53
C PHE A 28 0.02 8.67 -5.04
N ALA A 29 0.23 7.72 -5.96
CA ALA A 29 1.54 7.48 -6.55
C ALA A 29 2.03 8.67 -7.39
N ARG A 30 1.15 9.30 -8.18
CA ARG A 30 1.45 10.52 -8.94
C ARG A 30 1.84 11.67 -8.02
N GLU A 31 1.10 11.86 -6.94
CA GLU A 31 1.41 12.92 -5.97
C GLU A 31 2.73 12.66 -5.23
N ALA A 32 3.03 11.39 -4.87
CA ALA A 32 4.31 11.01 -4.28
C ALA A 32 5.49 11.32 -5.22
N LEU A 33 5.38 10.98 -6.50
CA LEU A 33 6.40 11.29 -7.51
C LEU A 33 6.57 12.81 -7.69
N ARG A 34 5.48 13.56 -7.74
CA ARG A 34 5.50 15.03 -7.85
C ARG A 34 6.21 15.68 -6.65
N LEU A 35 5.85 15.27 -5.44
CA LEU A 35 6.41 15.81 -4.20
C LEU A 35 7.88 15.42 -3.99
N ALA A 36 8.30 14.25 -4.46
CA ALA A 36 9.69 13.82 -4.40
C ALA A 36 10.62 14.74 -5.21
N ALA A 37 10.13 15.40 -6.26
CA ALA A 37 10.87 16.34 -7.09
C ALA A 37 12.24 15.79 -7.53
N LEU A 38 12.25 14.58 -8.09
CA LEU A 38 13.46 13.88 -8.51
C LEU A 38 14.08 14.51 -9.78
N PRO A 39 15.38 14.29 -10.02
CA PRO A 39 16.02 14.73 -11.25
C PRO A 39 15.44 14.00 -12.49
N PRO A 40 15.67 14.50 -13.70
CA PRO A 40 15.26 13.83 -14.92
C PRO A 40 15.86 12.43 -15.04
N ARG A 41 15.05 11.45 -15.47
CA ARG A 41 15.43 10.04 -15.64
C ARG A 41 16.08 9.44 -14.37
N PRO A 42 15.44 9.52 -13.21
CA PRO A 42 16.01 9.09 -11.95
C PRO A 42 16.15 7.56 -11.86
N ARG A 43 17.05 7.11 -10.99
CA ARG A 43 17.04 5.73 -10.50
C ARG A 43 16.17 5.66 -9.24
N ILE A 44 15.17 4.81 -9.25
CA ILE A 44 14.18 4.66 -8.17
C ILE A 44 14.24 3.25 -7.59
N ALA A 45 14.21 3.15 -6.26
CA ALA A 45 13.92 1.93 -5.52
C ALA A 45 12.45 1.97 -5.07
N ASP A 46 11.64 0.97 -5.44
CA ASP A 46 10.25 0.83 -5.02
C ASP A 46 10.11 -0.39 -4.10
N ILE A 47 9.81 -0.14 -2.83
CA ILE A 47 9.86 -1.12 -1.74
C ILE A 47 8.44 -1.47 -1.33
N ALA A 48 8.10 -2.78 -1.34
CA ALA A 48 6.74 -3.29 -1.26
C ALA A 48 5.89 -2.73 -2.40
N ALA A 49 6.41 -2.90 -3.61
CA ALA A 49 5.90 -2.26 -4.83
C ALA A 49 4.53 -2.78 -5.27
N GLY A 50 4.08 -3.91 -4.71
CA GLY A 50 2.84 -4.56 -5.13
C GLY A 50 2.87 -4.86 -6.63
N PRO A 51 1.76 -4.64 -7.36
CA PRO A 51 1.68 -4.83 -8.80
C PRO A 51 2.26 -3.64 -9.61
N GLY A 52 3.10 -2.79 -8.99
CA GLY A 52 3.94 -1.82 -9.66
C GLY A 52 3.28 -0.48 -10.02
N THR A 53 2.31 -0.01 -9.26
CA THR A 53 1.60 1.24 -9.57
C THR A 53 2.55 2.43 -9.70
N LEU A 54 3.36 2.71 -8.69
CA LEU A 54 4.33 3.82 -8.71
C LEU A 54 5.42 3.57 -9.75
N SER A 55 5.97 2.36 -9.77
CA SER A 55 7.07 1.98 -10.64
C SER A 55 6.75 2.15 -12.12
N LEU A 56 5.55 1.75 -12.56
CA LEU A 56 5.16 1.85 -13.96
C LEU A 56 4.89 3.30 -14.38
N LEU A 57 4.35 4.13 -13.49
CA LEU A 57 4.22 5.57 -13.71
C LEU A 57 5.59 6.23 -13.86
N ALA A 58 6.50 5.94 -12.94
CA ALA A 58 7.85 6.50 -12.99
C ALA A 58 8.62 6.04 -14.23
N ALA A 59 8.50 4.77 -14.62
CA ALA A 59 9.13 4.22 -15.83
C ALA A 59 8.58 4.86 -17.11
N ALA A 60 7.28 5.14 -17.17
CA ALA A 60 6.66 5.86 -18.29
C ALA A 60 7.23 7.28 -18.44
N ASP A 61 7.63 7.91 -17.33
CA ASP A 61 8.29 9.23 -17.29
C ASP A 61 9.83 9.13 -17.43
N GLY A 62 10.35 7.95 -17.80
CA GLY A 62 11.75 7.73 -18.13
C GLY A 62 12.66 7.35 -16.95
N ALA A 63 12.12 7.02 -15.78
CA ALA A 63 12.90 6.49 -14.66
C ALA A 63 13.40 5.06 -14.93
N ARG A 64 14.50 4.69 -14.26
CA ARG A 64 14.92 3.29 -14.09
C ARG A 64 14.54 2.82 -12.70
N VAL A 65 13.75 1.75 -12.63
CA VAL A 65 13.19 1.30 -11.37
C VAL A 65 13.72 -0.09 -11.00
N SER A 66 14.20 -0.21 -9.77
CA SER A 66 14.43 -1.49 -9.10
C SER A 66 13.35 -1.65 -8.02
N ALA A 67 12.56 -2.71 -8.12
CA ALA A 67 11.43 -2.93 -7.24
C ALA A 67 11.54 -4.26 -6.50
N ILE A 68 10.95 -4.29 -5.30
CA ILE A 68 10.88 -5.49 -4.47
C ILE A 68 9.49 -5.60 -3.84
N ASP A 69 8.96 -6.81 -3.79
CA ASP A 69 7.77 -7.12 -3.01
C ASP A 69 7.91 -8.49 -2.33
N LEU A 70 7.29 -8.65 -1.16
CA LEU A 70 7.34 -9.92 -0.42
C LEU A 70 6.46 -11.00 -1.06
N SER A 71 5.41 -10.60 -1.77
CA SER A 71 4.44 -11.49 -2.42
C SER A 71 4.92 -11.90 -3.82
N PRO A 72 5.20 -13.19 -4.08
CA PRO A 72 5.49 -13.69 -5.42
C PRO A 72 4.39 -13.35 -6.42
N ARG A 73 3.11 -13.43 -6.02
CA ARG A 73 1.99 -13.13 -6.90
C ARG A 73 1.89 -11.64 -7.27
N MET A 74 2.19 -10.72 -6.35
CA MET A 74 2.30 -9.29 -6.67
C MET A 74 3.40 -9.04 -7.70
N VAL A 75 4.55 -9.70 -7.53
CA VAL A 75 5.67 -9.61 -8.48
C VAL A 75 5.29 -10.15 -9.85
N ASP A 76 4.53 -11.24 -9.93
CA ASP A 76 4.06 -11.80 -11.19
C ASP A 76 3.09 -10.85 -11.91
N GLU A 77 2.13 -10.26 -11.19
CA GLU A 77 1.23 -9.22 -11.72
C GLU A 77 2.03 -7.99 -12.20
N PHE A 78 3.05 -7.58 -11.45
CA PHE A 78 3.90 -6.47 -11.85
C PHE A 78 4.64 -6.77 -13.16
N ARG A 79 5.25 -7.95 -13.29
CA ARG A 79 5.95 -8.38 -14.52
C ARG A 79 5.02 -8.44 -15.72
N ALA A 80 3.82 -8.99 -15.55
CA ALA A 80 2.81 -9.04 -16.59
C ALA A 80 2.45 -7.63 -17.11
N ARG A 81 2.22 -6.69 -16.20
CA ARG A 81 1.87 -5.30 -16.52
C ARG A 81 3.03 -4.54 -17.16
N SER A 82 4.26 -4.71 -16.66
CA SER A 82 5.44 -4.05 -17.24
C SER A 82 5.73 -4.56 -18.65
N GLY A 83 5.53 -5.86 -18.90
CA GLY A 83 5.63 -6.45 -20.23
C GLY A 83 4.58 -5.93 -21.20
N ALA A 84 3.30 -5.91 -20.79
CA ALA A 84 2.20 -5.38 -21.58
C ALA A 84 2.36 -3.88 -21.88
N GLY A 85 2.95 -3.11 -20.98
CA GLY A 85 3.23 -1.69 -21.14
C GLY A 85 4.52 -1.37 -21.91
N GLY A 86 5.28 -2.38 -22.35
CA GLY A 86 6.56 -2.17 -23.04
C GLY A 86 7.68 -1.62 -22.16
N MET A 87 7.54 -1.72 -20.83
CA MET A 87 8.46 -1.12 -19.84
C MET A 87 9.43 -2.12 -19.22
N ALA A 88 9.47 -3.38 -19.70
CA ALA A 88 10.31 -4.45 -19.15
C ALA A 88 11.82 -4.12 -19.13
N GLY A 89 12.31 -3.25 -20.00
CA GLY A 89 13.69 -2.77 -20.00
C GLY A 89 14.00 -1.64 -19.01
N ALA A 90 12.99 -1.00 -18.46
CA ALA A 90 13.12 0.11 -17.51
C ALA A 90 12.89 -0.32 -16.05
N VAL A 91 12.33 -1.51 -15.83
CA VAL A 91 11.91 -2.01 -14.51
C VAL A 91 12.54 -3.38 -14.25
N ASP A 92 13.19 -3.52 -13.09
CA ASP A 92 13.66 -4.81 -12.53
C ASP A 92 12.88 -5.06 -11.23
N VAL A 93 12.02 -6.09 -11.21
CA VAL A 93 11.23 -6.44 -10.03
C VAL A 93 11.57 -7.83 -9.52
N ARG A 94 11.76 -7.97 -8.20
CA ARG A 94 12.17 -9.20 -7.51
C ARG A 94 11.28 -9.48 -6.30
N VAL A 95 11.13 -10.76 -5.98
CA VAL A 95 10.58 -11.18 -4.68
C VAL A 95 11.64 -10.97 -3.61
N GLY A 96 11.28 -10.35 -2.49
CA GLY A 96 12.20 -10.16 -1.38
C GLY A 96 11.63 -9.31 -0.24
N ASP A 97 12.42 -9.22 0.83
CA ASP A 97 12.07 -8.49 2.05
C ASP A 97 12.60 -7.06 1.98
N GLY A 98 11.69 -6.07 2.13
CA GLY A 98 12.03 -4.65 2.19
C GLY A 98 12.87 -4.24 3.40
N GLN A 99 13.01 -5.12 4.39
CA GLN A 99 13.88 -4.92 5.55
C GLN A 99 15.35 -5.28 5.28
N GLN A 100 15.62 -5.92 4.13
CA GLN A 100 16.96 -6.29 3.67
C GLN A 100 17.02 -6.20 2.14
N LEU A 101 17.27 -4.99 1.62
CA LEU A 101 17.23 -4.73 0.19
C LEU A 101 18.47 -5.30 -0.54
N PRO A 102 18.27 -6.06 -1.63
CA PRO A 102 19.37 -6.54 -2.47
C PRO A 102 19.88 -5.43 -3.42
N PHE A 103 19.89 -4.20 -2.97
CA PHE A 103 20.25 -3.02 -3.75
C PHE A 103 21.53 -2.39 -3.23
N GLU A 104 22.28 -1.77 -4.13
CA GLU A 104 23.56 -1.10 -3.82
C GLU A 104 23.33 0.15 -2.93
N THR A 105 24.29 0.40 -2.04
CA THR A 105 24.33 1.60 -1.22
C THR A 105 24.56 2.84 -2.09
N ALA A 106 23.86 3.96 -1.76
CA ALA A 106 24.01 5.27 -2.41
C ALA A 106 23.85 5.23 -3.95
N ALA A 107 22.91 4.41 -4.44
CA ALA A 107 22.72 4.18 -5.88
C ALA A 107 21.44 4.83 -6.45
N TYR A 108 20.49 5.23 -5.62
CA TYR A 108 19.16 5.67 -6.04
C TYR A 108 18.93 7.14 -5.72
N ASP A 109 18.20 7.82 -6.61
CA ASP A 109 17.78 9.21 -6.45
C ASP A 109 16.51 9.32 -5.59
N GLY A 110 15.66 8.27 -5.65
CA GLY A 110 14.44 8.14 -4.85
C GLY A 110 14.24 6.72 -4.32
N ALA A 111 13.72 6.59 -3.10
CA ALA A 111 13.26 5.34 -2.49
C ALA A 111 11.82 5.51 -2.01
N PHE A 112 10.93 4.66 -2.46
CA PHE A 112 9.50 4.77 -2.20
C PHE A 112 8.97 3.51 -1.51
N SER A 113 8.04 3.68 -0.59
CA SER A 113 7.19 2.59 -0.07
C SER A 113 5.75 3.08 0.03
N MET A 114 4.95 2.73 -0.98
CA MET A 114 3.55 3.17 -1.07
C MET A 114 2.64 2.17 -0.36
N PHE A 115 2.22 2.52 0.86
CA PHE A 115 1.31 1.70 1.69
C PHE A 115 1.84 0.32 2.10
N GLY A 116 3.17 0.08 1.97
CA GLY A 116 3.80 -1.19 2.33
C GLY A 116 4.48 -1.16 3.70
N LEU A 117 5.31 -0.15 3.95
CA LEU A 117 6.14 -0.03 5.16
C LEU A 117 5.34 -0.15 6.47
N MET A 118 4.11 0.35 6.49
CA MET A 118 3.21 0.29 7.65
C MET A 118 2.92 -1.16 8.13
N PHE A 119 3.18 -2.16 7.30
CA PHE A 119 3.00 -3.59 7.63
C PHE A 119 4.30 -4.30 8.01
N PHE A 120 5.45 -3.64 7.91
CA PHE A 120 6.74 -4.27 8.21
C PHE A 120 6.83 -4.62 9.70
N PRO A 121 7.30 -5.83 10.05
CA PRO A 121 7.60 -6.21 11.43
C PRO A 121 8.64 -5.29 12.08
N ASP A 122 9.72 -4.96 11.36
CA ASP A 122 10.73 -3.98 11.75
C ASP A 122 10.77 -2.82 10.73
N ARG A 123 9.92 -1.82 10.95
CA ARG A 123 9.87 -0.62 10.09
C ARG A 123 11.16 0.18 10.14
N ALA A 124 11.84 0.17 11.29
CA ALA A 124 13.10 0.87 11.43
C ALA A 124 14.18 0.24 10.54
N ALA A 125 14.21 -1.09 10.39
CA ALA A 125 15.08 -1.76 9.41
C ALA A 125 14.72 -1.32 7.98
N GLY A 126 13.44 -1.34 7.61
CA GLY A 126 12.99 -0.90 6.28
C GLY A 126 13.41 0.55 5.97
N LEU A 127 13.20 1.47 6.92
CA LEU A 127 13.59 2.88 6.77
C LEU A 127 15.12 3.06 6.68
N ARG A 128 15.91 2.31 7.46
CA ARG A 128 17.38 2.31 7.35
C ARG A 128 17.84 1.83 5.98
N GLU A 129 17.22 0.79 5.44
CA GLU A 129 17.50 0.28 4.11
C GLU A 129 17.13 1.30 3.02
N MET A 130 15.94 1.94 3.12
CA MET A 130 15.57 3.05 2.24
C MET A 130 16.63 4.14 2.23
N LYS A 131 17.10 4.56 3.40
CA LYS A 131 18.19 5.55 3.51
C LYS A 131 19.50 5.03 2.94
N ARG A 132 19.90 3.79 3.24
CA ARG A 132 21.17 3.21 2.78
C ARG A 132 21.30 3.22 1.26
N VAL A 133 20.22 2.89 0.55
CA VAL A 133 20.25 2.82 -0.92
C VAL A 133 20.20 4.18 -1.59
N LEU A 134 19.77 5.22 -0.89
CA LEU A 134 19.72 6.59 -1.42
C LEU A 134 21.09 7.22 -1.54
N LYS A 135 21.32 7.94 -2.63
CA LYS A 135 22.44 8.89 -2.77
C LYS A 135 22.32 9.99 -1.72
N PRO A 136 23.43 10.65 -1.33
CA PRO A 136 23.35 11.89 -0.56
C PRO A 136 22.44 12.89 -1.26
N GLY A 137 21.44 13.43 -0.52
CA GLY A 137 20.41 14.31 -1.06
C GLY A 137 19.25 13.61 -1.78
N GLY A 138 19.27 12.28 -1.90
CA GLY A 138 18.17 11.48 -2.43
C GLY A 138 16.91 11.56 -1.55
N ARG A 139 15.75 11.23 -2.12
CA ARG A 139 14.44 11.38 -1.48
C ARG A 139 13.87 10.02 -1.03
N ALA A 140 13.54 9.89 0.25
CA ALA A 140 12.71 8.82 0.77
C ALA A 140 11.25 9.27 0.82
N VAL A 141 10.33 8.47 0.27
CA VAL A 141 8.88 8.75 0.34
C VAL A 141 8.16 7.53 0.89
N VAL A 142 7.38 7.76 1.96
CA VAL A 142 6.58 6.74 2.62
C VAL A 142 5.12 7.16 2.59
N ALA A 143 4.24 6.29 2.09
CA ALA A 143 2.80 6.48 2.19
C ALA A 143 2.19 5.57 3.26
N SER A 144 1.28 6.12 4.04
CA SER A 144 0.44 5.36 4.97
C SER A 144 -0.98 5.93 5.00
N TRP A 145 -1.93 5.10 5.45
CA TRP A 145 -3.31 5.54 5.53
C TRP A 145 -3.53 6.43 6.74
N ILE A 146 -4.25 7.54 6.56
CA ILE A 146 -4.89 8.25 7.67
C ILE A 146 -5.87 7.28 8.34
N PRO A 147 -5.91 7.19 9.68
CA PRO A 147 -6.86 6.34 10.39
C PRO A 147 -8.28 6.54 9.87
N PHE A 148 -8.99 5.43 9.77
CA PHE A 148 -10.36 5.47 9.30
C PHE A 148 -11.26 6.20 10.31
N ASP A 149 -11.68 7.36 9.92
CA ASP A 149 -12.88 8.01 10.42
C ASP A 149 -13.98 7.77 9.36
N GLY A 150 -15.20 7.47 9.81
CA GLY A 150 -16.34 7.30 8.91
C GLY A 150 -16.44 5.92 8.24
N PRO A 151 -16.82 5.87 6.96
CA PRO A 151 -17.36 4.66 6.32
C PRO A 151 -16.42 3.44 6.28
N PHE A 152 -15.11 3.64 6.06
CA PHE A 152 -14.17 2.52 6.05
C PHE A 152 -13.97 1.88 7.43
N SER A 153 -14.17 2.63 8.53
CA SER A 153 -14.11 2.06 9.87
C SER A 153 -15.23 1.05 10.10
N ALA A 154 -16.38 1.23 9.46
CA ALA A 154 -17.53 0.33 9.56
C ALA A 154 -17.19 -1.11 9.18
N LEU A 155 -16.35 -1.32 8.16
CA LEU A 155 -15.90 -2.64 7.75
C LEU A 155 -15.12 -3.35 8.87
N PHE A 156 -14.14 -2.67 9.46
CA PHE A 156 -13.31 -3.23 10.52
C PHE A 156 -14.10 -3.40 11.82
N GLN A 157 -14.96 -2.46 12.14
CA GLN A 157 -15.84 -2.53 13.32
C GLN A 157 -16.82 -3.70 13.19
N ALA A 158 -17.52 -3.84 12.06
CA ALA A 158 -18.42 -4.96 11.81
C ALA A 158 -17.70 -6.30 11.86
N ALA A 159 -16.50 -6.41 11.30
CA ALA A 159 -15.72 -7.61 11.35
C ALA A 159 -15.29 -7.96 12.78
N SER A 160 -14.88 -6.99 13.60
CA SER A 160 -14.46 -7.21 15.00
C SER A 160 -15.61 -7.61 15.93
N GLU A 161 -16.83 -7.12 15.67
CA GLU A 161 -18.03 -7.53 16.43
C GLU A 161 -18.41 -8.99 16.17
N ILE A 162 -18.12 -9.50 14.98
CA ILE A 162 -18.53 -10.84 14.53
C ILE A 162 -17.40 -11.86 14.73
N VAL A 163 -16.15 -11.41 14.65
CA VAL A 163 -14.95 -12.27 14.76
C VAL A 163 -14.16 -11.92 16.02
N PRO A 164 -14.24 -12.75 17.07
CA PRO A 164 -13.48 -12.50 18.29
C PRO A 164 -11.97 -12.37 18.05
N GLY A 165 -11.36 -11.33 18.64
CA GLY A 165 -9.91 -11.10 18.57
C GLY A 165 -9.45 -10.28 17.36
N LEU A 166 -10.33 -9.84 16.47
CA LEU A 166 -9.98 -8.80 15.50
C LEU A 166 -10.00 -7.42 16.17
N PRO A 167 -9.01 -6.56 15.91
CA PRO A 167 -9.02 -5.20 16.43
C PRO A 167 -10.17 -4.40 15.81
N ALA A 168 -10.93 -3.69 16.63
CA ALA A 168 -12.09 -2.88 16.21
C ALA A 168 -11.72 -1.64 15.38
N GLY A 169 -10.46 -1.24 15.40
CA GLY A 169 -9.93 -0.15 14.59
C GLY A 169 -8.81 -0.64 13.70
N GLY A 170 -8.79 -0.20 12.48
CA GLY A 170 -7.65 -0.40 11.58
C GLY A 170 -6.45 0.44 12.04
N GLY A 171 -5.95 0.18 13.27
CA GLY A 171 -4.75 0.82 13.79
C GLY A 171 -3.55 0.36 12.99
N PHE A 172 -3.24 1.10 11.94
CA PHE A 172 -2.01 0.91 11.18
C PHE A 172 -0.88 1.68 11.86
N ALA A 173 0.35 1.19 11.68
CA ALA A 173 1.52 1.97 12.02
C ALA A 173 1.63 3.20 11.09
N LEU A 174 2.37 4.22 11.50
CA LEU A 174 2.52 5.46 10.75
C LEU A 174 1.14 6.15 10.48
N SER A 175 0.27 6.11 11.48
CA SER A 175 -1.12 6.58 11.37
C SER A 175 -1.31 8.05 11.74
N ASP A 176 -0.24 8.75 12.06
CA ASP A 176 -0.21 10.17 12.37
C ASP A 176 1.11 10.81 11.89
N GLU A 177 1.09 12.13 11.74
CA GLU A 177 2.24 12.90 11.24
C GLU A 177 3.46 12.79 12.17
N GLU A 178 3.22 12.80 13.48
CA GLU A 178 4.29 12.74 14.48
C GLU A 178 5.06 11.42 14.41
N SER A 179 4.35 10.30 14.29
CA SER A 179 4.96 8.97 14.16
C SER A 179 5.79 8.85 12.87
N ILE A 180 5.31 9.40 11.75
CA ILE A 180 6.03 9.41 10.48
C ILE A 180 7.31 10.25 10.60
N VAL A 181 7.21 11.48 11.10
CA VAL A 181 8.37 12.36 11.28
C VAL A 181 9.39 11.71 12.21
N ARG A 182 8.96 11.17 13.34
CA ARG A 182 9.82 10.54 14.31
C ARG A 182 10.55 9.32 13.71
N GLU A 183 9.82 8.33 13.14
CA GLU A 183 10.43 7.10 12.63
C GLU A 183 11.39 7.36 11.45
N MET A 184 11.02 8.26 10.54
CA MET A 184 11.89 8.65 9.42
C MET A 184 13.16 9.42 9.90
N SER A 185 13.01 10.30 10.90
CA SER A 185 14.15 11.04 11.47
C SER A 185 15.08 10.12 12.26
N GLU A 186 14.55 9.18 13.05
CA GLU A 186 15.33 8.17 13.77
C GLU A 186 16.11 7.24 12.82
N ALA A 187 15.59 6.99 11.61
CA ALA A 187 16.33 6.31 10.56
C ALA A 187 17.43 7.18 9.91
N GLY A 188 17.54 8.45 10.32
CA GLY A 188 18.55 9.40 9.88
C GLY A 188 18.19 10.14 8.58
N LEU A 189 16.92 10.20 8.21
CA LEU A 189 16.42 11.07 7.16
C LEU A 189 16.26 12.49 7.70
N ALA A 190 16.73 13.47 6.94
CA ALA A 190 16.67 14.88 7.31
C ALA A 190 15.46 15.58 6.68
N ASN A 191 15.06 16.72 7.26
CA ASN A 191 14.01 17.61 6.73
C ASN A 191 12.71 16.86 6.40
N VAL A 192 12.28 15.99 7.30
CA VAL A 192 11.06 15.20 7.09
C VAL A 192 9.84 16.11 7.10
N ALA A 193 9.08 16.10 6.01
CA ALA A 193 7.82 16.78 5.85
C ALA A 193 6.70 15.76 5.59
N VAL A 194 5.52 16.01 6.13
CA VAL A 194 4.34 15.15 5.91
C VAL A 194 3.27 15.93 5.18
N HIS A 195 2.75 15.35 4.10
CA HIS A 195 1.66 15.91 3.31
C HIS A 195 0.42 15.03 3.44
N ARG A 196 -0.74 15.66 3.59
CA ARG A 196 -2.03 14.97 3.56
C ARG A 196 -2.57 14.98 2.15
N VAL A 197 -2.90 13.81 1.62
CA VAL A 197 -3.50 13.64 0.31
C VAL A 197 -4.82 12.90 0.48
N ALA A 198 -5.88 13.43 -0.10
CA ALA A 198 -7.19 12.81 -0.04
C ALA A 198 -7.68 12.45 -1.45
N GLN A 199 -8.32 11.29 -1.56
CA GLN A 199 -8.96 10.80 -2.78
C GLN A 199 -10.35 10.28 -2.45
N GLU A 200 -11.22 10.26 -3.45
CA GLU A 200 -12.56 9.68 -3.33
C GLU A 200 -12.62 8.32 -4.02
N LEU A 201 -13.03 7.31 -3.29
CA LEU A 201 -13.45 6.02 -3.86
C LEU A 201 -14.94 6.12 -4.19
N LYS A 202 -15.29 5.91 -5.47
CA LYS A 202 -16.68 5.92 -5.93
C LYS A 202 -17.12 4.52 -6.30
N ALA A 203 -18.30 4.13 -5.84
CA ALA A 203 -18.95 2.89 -6.23
C ALA A 203 -20.39 3.17 -6.66
N PRO A 204 -20.88 2.56 -7.74
CA PRO A 204 -22.23 2.81 -8.25
C PRO A 204 -23.33 2.28 -7.31
N SER A 205 -23.02 1.37 -6.42
CA SER A 205 -23.91 0.85 -5.38
C SER A 205 -23.09 0.26 -4.24
N PHE A 206 -23.73 0.01 -3.11
CA PHE A 206 -23.13 -0.75 -2.01
C PHE A 206 -22.71 -2.16 -2.44
N ASP A 207 -23.51 -2.86 -3.26
CA ASP A 207 -23.14 -4.18 -3.77
C ASP A 207 -21.86 -4.16 -4.60
N ALA A 208 -21.69 -3.18 -5.46
CA ALA A 208 -20.45 -3.02 -6.23
C ALA A 208 -19.24 -2.79 -5.32
N PHE A 209 -19.39 -1.95 -4.30
CA PHE A 209 -18.37 -1.72 -3.27
C PHE A 209 -18.05 -2.98 -2.50
N TRP A 210 -19.06 -3.67 -1.95
CA TRP A 210 -18.88 -4.88 -1.15
C TRP A 210 -18.20 -6.00 -1.96
N ASN A 211 -18.69 -6.25 -3.17
CA ASN A 211 -18.12 -7.25 -4.06
C ASN A 211 -16.64 -6.97 -4.39
N SER A 212 -16.27 -5.70 -4.56
CA SER A 212 -14.87 -5.32 -4.74
C SER A 212 -14.06 -5.57 -3.45
N MET A 213 -14.58 -5.19 -2.28
CA MET A 213 -13.90 -5.43 -1.00
C MET A 213 -13.66 -6.93 -0.73
N GLU A 214 -14.61 -7.80 -1.05
CA GLU A 214 -14.44 -9.26 -0.91
C GLU A 214 -13.37 -9.87 -1.81
N ARG A 215 -12.86 -9.12 -2.81
CA ARG A 215 -11.82 -9.57 -3.74
C ARG A 215 -10.49 -8.83 -3.54
N THR A 216 -10.52 -7.59 -3.09
CA THR A 216 -9.34 -6.71 -3.10
C THR A 216 -8.85 -6.30 -1.72
N ASN A 217 -9.70 -6.38 -0.69
CA ASN A 217 -9.31 -5.98 0.66
C ASN A 217 -8.56 -7.12 1.37
N ALA A 218 -7.25 -7.03 1.44
CA ALA A 218 -6.39 -8.10 1.95
C ALA A 218 -6.79 -8.62 3.35
N PRO A 219 -7.13 -7.77 4.34
CA PRO A 219 -7.66 -8.24 5.63
C PRO A 219 -8.94 -9.08 5.51
N LEU A 220 -9.90 -8.62 4.69
CA LEU A 220 -11.19 -9.32 4.53
C LEU A 220 -11.03 -10.64 3.78
N VAL A 221 -10.23 -10.65 2.72
CA VAL A 221 -9.93 -11.85 1.92
C VAL A 221 -9.18 -12.87 2.76
N LEU A 222 -8.21 -12.45 3.56
CA LEU A 222 -7.49 -13.31 4.50
C LEU A 222 -8.44 -13.91 5.56
N LEU A 223 -9.34 -13.10 6.13
CA LEU A 223 -10.36 -13.58 7.05
C LEU A 223 -11.22 -14.65 6.41
N LYS A 224 -11.78 -14.38 5.22
CA LYS A 224 -12.59 -15.31 4.43
C LYS A 224 -11.85 -16.63 4.17
N HIS A 225 -10.57 -16.53 3.79
CA HIS A 225 -9.72 -17.70 3.55
C HIS A 225 -9.53 -18.55 4.82
N ARG A 226 -9.24 -17.92 5.95
CA ARG A 226 -8.96 -18.61 7.22
C ARG A 226 -10.17 -19.24 7.89
N VAL A 227 -11.35 -18.59 7.79
CA VAL A 227 -12.59 -19.17 8.37
C VAL A 227 -13.15 -20.29 7.50
N GLY A 228 -12.80 -20.35 6.22
CA GLY A 228 -13.29 -21.33 5.26
C GLY A 228 -14.69 -21.02 4.71
N ALA A 229 -15.02 -21.66 3.60
CA ALA A 229 -16.24 -21.36 2.84
C ALA A 229 -17.53 -21.54 3.64
N GLU A 230 -17.65 -22.61 4.42
CA GLU A 230 -18.84 -22.90 5.21
C GLU A 230 -19.14 -21.82 6.25
N ARG A 231 -18.13 -21.45 7.05
CA ARG A 231 -18.31 -20.39 8.06
C ARG A 231 -18.51 -19.03 7.41
N TRP A 232 -17.86 -18.76 6.26
CA TRP A 232 -18.06 -17.52 5.54
C TRP A 232 -19.49 -17.33 5.04
N GLN A 233 -20.16 -18.39 4.60
CA GLN A 233 -21.59 -18.34 4.19
C GLN A 233 -22.50 -17.78 5.30
N THR A 234 -22.13 -17.97 6.57
CA THR A 234 -22.90 -17.45 7.71
C THR A 234 -22.38 -16.09 8.18
N MET A 235 -21.08 -15.87 8.16
CA MET A 235 -20.44 -14.66 8.70
C MET A 235 -20.44 -13.49 7.70
N GLY A 236 -20.12 -13.76 6.45
CA GLY A 236 -20.02 -12.76 5.40
C GLY A 236 -21.27 -11.89 5.26
N PRO A 237 -22.48 -12.50 5.14
CA PRO A 237 -23.73 -11.74 5.09
C PRO A 237 -23.97 -10.85 6.30
N LYS A 238 -23.60 -11.29 7.51
CA LYS A 238 -23.75 -10.47 8.73
C LYS A 238 -22.81 -9.26 8.74
N ILE A 239 -21.55 -9.45 8.29
CA ILE A 239 -20.59 -8.33 8.15
C ILE A 239 -21.11 -7.36 7.09
N ARG A 240 -21.56 -7.88 5.94
CA ARG A 240 -22.15 -7.07 4.85
C ARG A 240 -23.33 -6.24 5.34
N GLU A 241 -24.27 -6.83 6.07
CA GLU A 241 -25.46 -6.16 6.60
C GLU A 241 -25.07 -5.02 7.55
N ARG A 242 -24.10 -5.25 8.45
CA ARG A 242 -23.61 -4.21 9.37
C ARG A 242 -22.96 -3.04 8.63
N VAL A 243 -22.16 -3.34 7.61
CA VAL A 243 -21.52 -2.31 6.78
C VAL A 243 -22.57 -1.54 5.98
N ALA A 244 -23.55 -2.25 5.38
CA ALA A 244 -24.66 -1.63 4.65
C ALA A 244 -25.51 -0.71 5.53
N ALA A 245 -25.77 -1.10 6.78
CA ALA A 245 -26.51 -0.29 7.74
C ALA A 245 -25.80 1.06 8.03
N THR A 246 -24.47 1.12 7.90
CA THR A 246 -23.68 2.33 8.10
C THR A 246 -23.55 3.16 6.81
N LEU A 247 -23.36 2.50 5.66
CA LEU A 247 -23.06 3.18 4.40
C LEU A 247 -24.29 3.49 3.54
N GLY A 248 -25.40 2.75 3.75
CA GLY A 248 -26.57 2.78 2.87
C GLY A 248 -26.39 1.91 1.63
N GLU A 249 -27.48 1.73 0.86
CA GLU A 249 -27.52 0.82 -0.31
C GLU A 249 -27.23 1.51 -1.66
N GLY A 250 -27.25 2.84 -1.68
CA GLY A 250 -27.12 3.65 -2.88
C GLY A 250 -25.69 3.77 -3.43
N PRO A 251 -25.48 4.67 -4.39
CA PRO A 251 -24.14 5.05 -4.84
C PRO A 251 -23.31 5.60 -3.68
N LEU A 252 -22.05 5.17 -3.60
CA LEU A 252 -21.14 5.56 -2.54
C LEU A 252 -20.05 6.50 -3.06
N THR A 253 -19.74 7.52 -2.27
CA THR A 253 -18.53 8.33 -2.42
C THR A 253 -17.83 8.35 -1.06
N LEU A 254 -16.72 7.64 -0.97
CA LEU A 254 -15.98 7.41 0.25
C LEU A 254 -14.66 8.16 0.20
N GLY A 255 -14.53 9.22 0.98
CA GLY A 255 -13.26 9.93 1.16
C GLY A 255 -12.22 9.05 1.85
N ARG A 256 -11.00 9.04 1.35
CA ARG A 256 -9.88 8.37 1.99
C ARG A 256 -8.62 9.21 1.92
N GLY A 257 -8.03 9.44 3.07
CA GLY A 257 -6.80 10.19 3.22
C GLY A 257 -5.57 9.28 3.36
N ALA A 258 -4.44 9.80 2.90
CA ALA A 258 -3.13 9.24 3.14
C ALA A 258 -2.15 10.31 3.61
N PHE A 259 -1.20 9.91 4.43
CA PHE A 259 0.00 10.68 4.71
C PHE A 259 1.08 10.29 3.70
N LEU A 260 1.77 11.28 3.16
CA LEU A 260 3.01 11.12 2.41
C LEU A 260 4.14 11.78 3.19
N GLY A 261 4.95 10.97 3.86
CA GLY A 261 6.17 11.42 4.52
C GLY A 261 7.32 11.49 3.52
N ILE A 262 8.04 12.61 3.47
CA ILE A 262 9.17 12.82 2.57
C ILE A 262 10.37 13.26 3.39
N GLY A 263 11.50 12.55 3.23
CA GLY A 263 12.75 12.87 3.90
C GLY A 263 13.94 12.88 2.93
N ILE A 264 15.05 13.46 3.36
CA ILE A 264 16.28 13.59 2.58
C ILE A 264 17.36 12.69 3.20
N ALA A 265 18.08 11.92 2.38
CA ALA A 265 19.19 11.07 2.81
C ALA A 265 20.51 11.83 2.99
#